data_831001635c74ad6a5556a258093d3229
#
_entry.id   831001635c74ad6a5556a258093d3229
#
_cell.length_a   1.000
_cell.length_b   1.000
_cell.length_c   1.000
_cell.angle_alpha   90.00
_cell.angle_beta   90.00
_cell.angle_gamma   90.00
#
_symmetry.space_group_name_H-M   'P 1'
#
loop_
_entity.id
_entity.type
_entity.pdbx_description
1 polymer ?
#
loop_
_entity_poly.entity_id
_entity_poly.type
_entity_poly.pdbx_seq_one_letter_code
_entity_poly.pdbx_strand_id
1 'polypeptide(L)'
;MTDIETWPGRPYPLGATYDGTGTNFSLFSEVAEAVELSLFDDDGAEVRVPMTEVDAFCWHVFLPRIGIGQRYGFRVTGPWDPSNGHRCNPNKLLLDPYAKAFEGAVDWHPSCFAYDFDDPDTRNDEDSAPHVPKAVVESPYFDWGADRPPDVPLHESVIYEMHVKGFTATHPDIPDLLRGTYAGLAHPAAIEHLQSLGVTAVELQPVHQFIHDSHLVERGLRNYWGYNSIGYFAPHNEYASAGDDGSQVTEFKGMVRSLHEAGIEVILD
;
A
#
# COMPACT_ATOMS: atom_id res chain seq x y z
N MET A 1 27.14 1.58 13.59
CA MET A 1 26.12 2.19 12.72
C MET A 1 26.75 2.30 11.35
N THR A 2 26.26 1.58 10.37
CA THR A 2 26.73 1.71 8.99
C THR A 2 26.22 3.05 8.49
N ASP A 3 27.14 3.93 8.15
CA ASP A 3 26.81 5.26 7.59
C ASP A 3 26.14 5.03 6.22
N ILE A 4 24.83 5.32 6.11
CA ILE A 4 24.10 5.16 4.87
C ILE A 4 24.48 6.31 3.95
N GLU A 5 25.03 5.97 2.79
CA GLU A 5 25.36 6.95 1.77
C GLU A 5 24.08 7.65 1.25
N THR A 6 24.09 8.98 1.26
CA THR A 6 22.99 9.81 0.79
C THR A 6 23.44 10.73 -0.33
N TRP A 7 22.60 10.88 -1.34
CA TRP A 7 22.81 11.84 -2.43
C TRP A 7 21.62 12.81 -2.50
N PRO A 8 21.77 13.97 -3.12
CA PRO A 8 20.65 14.84 -3.44
C PRO A 8 19.59 14.06 -4.23
N GLY A 9 18.34 14.08 -3.73
CA GLY A 9 17.23 13.43 -4.40
C GLY A 9 16.54 14.37 -5.39
N ARG A 10 15.32 13.98 -5.77
CA ARG A 10 14.41 14.76 -6.62
C ARG A 10 13.09 14.94 -5.89
N PRO A 11 12.48 16.16 -5.93
CA PRO A 11 11.21 16.42 -5.24
C PRO A 11 10.01 15.68 -5.87
N TYR A 12 10.15 15.16 -7.09
CA TYR A 12 9.10 14.48 -7.84
C TYR A 12 9.66 13.28 -8.62
N PRO A 13 8.90 12.18 -8.75
CA PRO A 13 7.57 11.94 -8.16
C PRO A 13 7.62 11.74 -6.64
N LEU A 14 6.48 12.00 -5.96
CA LEU A 14 6.34 11.72 -4.53
C LEU A 14 6.35 10.21 -4.27
N GLY A 15 6.74 9.83 -3.04
CA GLY A 15 6.93 8.45 -2.65
C GLY A 15 8.30 7.89 -2.97
N ALA A 16 8.43 6.57 -2.95
CA ALA A 16 9.67 5.86 -3.30
C ALA A 16 9.71 5.53 -4.80
N THR A 17 10.82 5.88 -5.44
CA THR A 17 11.06 5.59 -6.86
C THR A 17 12.42 4.92 -7.04
N TYR A 18 12.42 3.62 -7.35
CA TYR A 18 13.61 2.85 -7.69
C TYR A 18 13.98 3.07 -9.16
N ASP A 19 15.28 3.35 -9.44
CA ASP A 19 15.78 3.62 -10.79
C ASP A 19 16.80 2.60 -11.31
N GLY A 20 17.03 1.51 -10.58
CA GLY A 20 18.01 0.48 -10.92
C GLY A 20 19.37 0.66 -10.23
N THR A 21 19.68 1.84 -9.70
CA THR A 21 20.92 2.16 -8.99
C THR A 21 20.72 2.46 -7.52
N GLY A 22 19.51 2.85 -7.17
CA GLY A 22 19.09 3.21 -5.82
C GLY A 22 17.63 3.68 -5.83
N THR A 23 17.20 4.24 -4.72
CA THR A 23 15.82 4.70 -4.54
C THR A 23 15.79 6.17 -4.16
N ASN A 24 14.97 6.94 -4.88
CA ASN A 24 14.59 8.29 -4.52
C ASN A 24 13.37 8.26 -3.62
N PHE A 25 13.44 8.93 -2.48
CA PHE A 25 12.31 9.12 -1.57
C PHE A 25 11.92 10.59 -1.57
N SER A 26 10.63 10.88 -1.66
CA SER A 26 10.10 12.25 -1.63
C SER A 26 8.78 12.30 -0.87
N LEU A 27 8.69 13.23 0.10
CA LEU A 27 7.53 13.46 0.94
C LEU A 27 7.16 14.94 0.95
N PHE A 28 5.88 15.25 0.67
CA PHE A 28 5.38 16.61 0.80
C PHE A 28 4.92 16.90 2.23
N SER A 29 5.40 18.00 2.81
CA SER A 29 4.90 18.52 4.08
C SER A 29 5.22 20.01 4.22
N GLU A 30 4.18 20.85 4.31
CA GLU A 30 4.32 22.30 4.53
C GLU A 30 4.72 22.64 5.97
N VAL A 31 4.35 21.78 6.94
CA VAL A 31 4.50 22.08 8.36
C VAL A 31 5.70 21.39 9.01
N ALA A 32 6.36 20.47 8.29
CA ALA A 32 7.52 19.77 8.81
C ALA A 32 8.70 20.74 9.03
N GLU A 33 9.34 20.63 10.18
CA GLU A 33 10.61 21.29 10.53
C GLU A 33 11.80 20.37 10.26
N ALA A 34 11.59 19.05 10.36
CA ALA A 34 12.53 18.01 9.96
C ALA A 34 11.79 16.74 9.57
N VAL A 35 12.36 16.00 8.63
CA VAL A 35 11.87 14.67 8.20
C VAL A 35 13.03 13.68 8.25
N GLU A 36 12.76 12.52 8.84
CA GLU A 36 13.65 11.37 8.81
C GLU A 36 12.97 10.24 8.02
N LEU A 37 13.70 9.67 7.07
CA LEU A 37 13.35 8.41 6.42
C LEU A 37 13.79 7.27 7.32
N SER A 38 12.86 6.44 7.74
CA SER A 38 13.12 5.22 8.52
C SER A 38 13.21 4.03 7.58
N LEU A 39 14.34 3.31 7.61
CA LEU A 39 14.56 2.06 6.89
C LEU A 39 14.60 0.92 7.90
N PHE A 40 13.99 -0.20 7.54
CA PHE A 40 13.91 -1.39 8.38
C PHE A 40 14.62 -2.57 7.71
N ASP A 41 15.39 -3.33 8.46
CA ASP A 41 15.97 -4.60 8.02
C ASP A 41 15.01 -5.78 8.26
N ASP A 42 15.47 -7.00 7.93
CA ASP A 42 14.65 -8.21 8.06
C ASP A 42 14.35 -8.58 9.52
N ASP A 43 15.16 -8.12 10.46
CA ASP A 43 14.96 -8.31 11.91
C ASP A 43 14.06 -7.19 12.50
N GLY A 44 13.66 -6.20 11.69
CA GLY A 44 12.85 -5.06 12.10
C GLY A 44 13.65 -3.95 12.78
N ALA A 45 14.98 -4.00 12.73
CA ALA A 45 15.81 -2.92 13.27
C ALA A 45 15.71 -1.66 12.37
N GLU A 46 15.51 -0.51 13.01
CA GLU A 46 15.33 0.77 12.35
C GLU A 46 16.65 1.53 12.20
N VAL A 47 16.90 2.04 10.99
CA VAL A 47 17.92 3.06 10.74
C VAL A 47 17.25 4.31 10.19
N ARG A 48 17.53 5.47 10.81
CA ARG A 48 16.95 6.76 10.41
C ARG A 48 17.92 7.58 9.58
N VAL A 49 17.47 8.09 8.46
CA VAL A 49 18.23 8.92 7.52
C VAL A 49 17.58 10.30 7.46
N PRO A 50 18.26 11.38 7.88
CA PRO A 50 17.72 12.73 7.75
C PRO A 50 17.53 13.10 6.28
N MET A 51 16.37 13.65 5.95
CA MET A 51 16.10 14.22 4.63
C MET A 51 16.41 15.72 4.68
N THR A 52 17.52 16.14 4.06
CA THR A 52 18.03 17.51 4.18
C THR A 52 17.69 18.41 2.99
N GLU A 53 17.34 17.79 1.86
CA GLU A 53 16.97 18.54 0.66
C GLU A 53 15.47 18.83 0.65
N VAL A 54 15.10 20.09 0.40
CA VAL A 54 13.70 20.53 0.38
C VAL A 54 13.46 21.48 -0.79
N ASP A 55 12.55 21.11 -1.68
CA ASP A 55 12.09 21.94 -2.79
C ASP A 55 10.56 22.08 -2.75
N ALA A 56 10.04 23.29 -2.60
CA ALA A 56 8.60 23.57 -2.56
C ALA A 56 7.85 22.67 -1.58
N PHE A 57 8.35 22.54 -0.34
CA PHE A 57 7.82 21.67 0.74
C PHE A 57 7.94 20.17 0.48
N CYS A 58 8.59 19.72 -0.60
CA CYS A 58 8.92 18.34 -0.83
C CYS A 58 10.29 18.04 -0.24
N TRP A 59 10.31 17.23 0.79
CA TRP A 59 11.51 16.67 1.43
C TRP A 59 11.98 15.49 0.62
N HIS A 60 13.25 15.44 0.20
CA HIS A 60 13.72 14.34 -0.66
C HIS A 60 15.16 13.94 -0.38
N VAL A 61 15.47 12.68 -0.70
CA VAL A 61 16.78 12.08 -0.60
C VAL A 61 16.89 10.93 -1.60
N PHE A 62 18.06 10.77 -2.23
CA PHE A 62 18.37 9.57 -3.00
C PHE A 62 19.34 8.69 -2.21
N LEU A 63 18.99 7.42 -2.09
CA LEU A 63 19.83 6.42 -1.40
C LEU A 63 20.38 5.42 -2.42
N PRO A 64 21.69 5.52 -2.75
CA PRO A 64 22.36 4.53 -3.60
C PRO A 64 22.25 3.13 -2.99
N ARG A 65 22.02 2.13 -3.83
CA ARG A 65 21.98 0.71 -3.44
C ARG A 65 20.79 0.29 -2.56
N ILE A 66 19.91 1.20 -2.15
CA ILE A 66 18.63 0.82 -1.58
C ILE A 66 17.71 0.41 -2.73
N GLY A 67 17.23 -0.82 -2.69
CA GLY A 67 16.51 -1.47 -3.79
C GLY A 67 15.12 -1.94 -3.44
N ILE A 68 14.55 -2.71 -4.37
CA ILE A 68 13.25 -3.36 -4.24
C ILE A 68 13.22 -4.24 -2.99
N GLY A 69 12.09 -4.24 -2.28
CA GLY A 69 11.88 -4.99 -1.04
C GLY A 69 12.29 -4.22 0.23
N GLN A 70 12.96 -3.05 0.10
CA GLN A 70 13.30 -2.26 1.27
C GLN A 70 12.03 -1.74 1.97
N ARG A 71 11.87 -2.07 3.24
CA ARG A 71 10.81 -1.55 4.11
C ARG A 71 11.16 -0.17 4.60
N TYR A 72 10.19 0.75 4.58
CA TYR A 72 10.41 2.12 5.00
C TYR A 72 9.16 2.81 5.54
N GLY A 73 9.37 3.98 6.12
CA GLY A 73 8.35 4.94 6.53
C GLY A 73 9.00 6.28 6.84
N PHE A 74 8.22 7.22 7.34
CA PHE A 74 8.71 8.55 7.65
C PHE A 74 8.45 8.92 9.11
N ARG A 75 9.36 9.73 9.68
CA ARG A 75 9.16 10.39 10.96
C ARG A 75 9.26 11.88 10.76
N VAL A 76 8.26 12.60 11.26
CA VAL A 76 8.12 14.04 11.01
C VAL A 76 8.18 14.81 12.32
N THR A 77 9.14 15.71 12.43
CA THR A 77 9.22 16.73 13.49
C THR A 77 8.58 18.00 12.98
N GLY A 78 7.79 18.66 13.83
CA GLY A 78 7.08 19.88 13.51
C GLY A 78 6.15 20.29 14.65
N PRO A 79 5.21 21.23 14.43
CA PRO A 79 4.36 21.78 15.47
C PRO A 79 3.42 20.71 16.07
N TRP A 80 3.29 20.76 17.39
CA TRP A 80 2.21 20.09 18.13
C TRP A 80 1.24 21.15 18.60
N ASP A 81 0.19 21.37 17.84
CA ASP A 81 -0.87 22.33 18.11
C ASP A 81 -2.22 21.75 17.63
N PRO A 82 -2.81 20.83 18.43
CA PRO A 82 -4.05 20.14 18.09
C PRO A 82 -5.21 21.06 17.75
N SER A 83 -5.26 22.24 18.39
CA SER A 83 -6.32 23.24 18.17
C SER A 83 -6.31 23.80 16.74
N ASN A 84 -5.16 23.83 16.11
CA ASN A 84 -4.96 24.25 14.71
C ASN A 84 -4.74 23.05 13.75
N GLY A 85 -4.96 21.82 14.22
CA GLY A 85 -4.85 20.61 13.40
C GLY A 85 -3.42 20.05 13.25
N HIS A 86 -2.43 20.62 13.92
CA HIS A 86 -1.04 20.17 13.84
C HIS A 86 -0.74 19.13 14.91
N ARG A 87 -0.30 17.93 14.48
CA ARG A 87 0.02 16.80 15.38
C ARG A 87 1.30 16.10 14.97
N CYS A 88 2.35 16.84 14.64
CA CYS A 88 3.64 16.26 14.33
C CYS A 88 4.23 15.58 15.56
N ASN A 89 4.62 14.32 15.40
CA ASN A 89 5.21 13.52 16.47
C ASN A 89 6.27 12.57 15.88
N PRO A 90 7.57 12.81 16.08
CA PRO A 90 8.65 11.98 15.52
C PRO A 90 8.69 10.56 16.09
N ASN A 91 7.95 10.27 17.16
CA ASN A 91 7.82 8.91 17.69
C ASN A 91 6.77 8.08 16.91
N LYS A 92 6.06 8.70 15.97
CA LYS A 92 5.12 7.97 15.10
C LYS A 92 5.76 7.69 13.75
N LEU A 93 5.83 6.41 13.41
CA LEU A 93 6.15 6.00 12.06
C LEU A 93 4.94 6.26 11.17
N LEU A 94 5.11 7.17 10.22
CA LEU A 94 4.07 7.53 9.25
C LEU A 94 4.26 6.71 7.98
N LEU A 95 3.15 6.25 7.43
CA LEU A 95 3.12 5.58 6.14
C LEU A 95 3.32 6.60 5.01
N ASP A 96 3.96 6.15 3.94
CA ASP A 96 4.07 6.95 2.73
C ASP A 96 2.70 7.00 2.02
N PRO A 97 2.10 8.19 1.82
CA PRO A 97 0.83 8.30 1.11
C PRO A 97 0.90 7.82 -0.35
N TYR A 98 2.09 7.77 -0.94
CA TYR A 98 2.33 7.36 -2.32
C TYR A 98 2.96 5.96 -2.44
N ALA A 99 3.03 5.21 -1.33
CA ALA A 99 3.53 3.84 -1.36
C ALA A 99 2.76 2.97 -2.36
N LYS A 100 3.48 2.08 -3.03
CA LYS A 100 2.92 1.13 -4.00
C LYS A 100 2.68 -0.25 -3.40
N ALA A 101 3.29 -0.53 -2.26
CA ALA A 101 3.11 -1.77 -1.51
C ALA A 101 3.28 -1.51 -0.01
N PHE A 102 2.61 -2.33 0.79
CA PHE A 102 2.77 -2.37 2.25
C PHE A 102 2.98 -3.80 2.69
N GLU A 103 3.86 -3.99 3.67
CA GLU A 103 4.06 -5.24 4.38
C GLU A 103 3.54 -5.14 5.81
N GLY A 104 2.86 -6.21 6.26
CA GLY A 104 2.26 -6.29 7.59
C GLY A 104 0.89 -5.64 7.69
N ALA A 105 0.38 -5.56 8.89
CA ALA A 105 -0.92 -5.01 9.25
C ALA A 105 -0.79 -4.08 10.47
N VAL A 106 -1.86 -3.34 10.78
CA VAL A 106 -1.93 -2.59 12.03
C VAL A 106 -2.21 -3.55 13.19
N ASP A 107 -1.31 -3.58 14.15
CA ASP A 107 -1.53 -4.17 15.47
C ASP A 107 -2.03 -3.06 16.41
N TRP A 108 -3.32 -3.06 16.70
CA TRP A 108 -3.95 -1.98 17.45
C TRP A 108 -3.38 -1.87 18.87
N HIS A 109 -2.51 -0.88 19.03
CA HIS A 109 -1.86 -0.51 20.29
C HIS A 109 -2.01 1.01 20.51
N PRO A 110 -2.08 1.50 21.77
CA PRO A 110 -2.17 2.94 22.04
C PRO A 110 -1.07 3.77 21.39
N SER A 111 0.13 3.20 21.20
CA SER A 111 1.24 3.87 20.50
C SER A 111 0.96 4.20 19.03
N CYS A 112 -0.03 3.59 18.38
CA CYS A 112 -0.46 3.95 17.02
C CYS A 112 -1.03 5.37 16.94
N PHE A 113 -1.47 5.93 18.07
CA PHE A 113 -2.08 7.25 18.15
C PHE A 113 -1.05 8.27 18.63
N ALA A 114 -1.05 9.45 18.00
CA ALA A 114 -0.11 10.52 18.33
C ALA A 114 -0.46 11.24 19.64
N TYR A 115 -1.65 11.01 20.19
CA TYR A 115 -2.21 11.66 21.38
C TYR A 115 -2.59 10.65 22.46
N ASP A 116 -2.72 11.11 23.70
CA ASP A 116 -3.27 10.33 24.80
C ASP A 116 -4.80 10.29 24.73
N PHE A 117 -5.41 9.13 24.99
CA PHE A 117 -6.87 9.00 24.95
C PHE A 117 -7.58 9.73 26.08
N ASP A 118 -6.93 9.87 27.25
CA ASP A 118 -7.51 10.57 28.41
C ASP A 118 -7.38 12.09 28.26
N ASP A 119 -6.37 12.56 27.49
CA ASP A 119 -6.15 13.98 27.18
C ASP A 119 -5.64 14.13 25.73
N PRO A 120 -6.55 14.32 24.75
CA PRO A 120 -6.18 14.38 23.32
C PRO A 120 -5.27 15.56 22.91
N ASP A 121 -5.05 16.53 23.78
CA ASP A 121 -4.09 17.61 23.56
C ASP A 121 -2.67 17.22 24.01
N THR A 122 -2.55 16.22 24.86
CA THR A 122 -1.28 15.66 25.30
C THR A 122 -0.72 14.68 24.26
N ARG A 123 0.57 14.86 23.94
CA ARG A 123 1.26 14.01 22.96
C ARG A 123 1.63 12.66 23.58
N ASN A 124 1.34 11.57 22.85
CA ASN A 124 1.79 10.23 23.18
C ASN A 124 3.16 9.97 22.54
N ASP A 125 4.22 9.87 23.32
CA ASP A 125 5.60 9.72 22.87
C ASP A 125 6.07 8.25 22.75
N GLU A 126 5.18 7.25 22.88
CA GLU A 126 5.51 5.85 22.61
C GLU A 126 5.78 5.62 21.11
N ASP A 127 6.74 4.75 20.80
CA ASP A 127 7.07 4.43 19.40
C ASP A 127 5.98 3.55 18.74
N SER A 128 5.46 3.99 17.60
CA SER A 128 4.45 3.24 16.85
C SER A 128 5.04 2.23 15.87
N ALA A 129 6.33 2.29 15.56
CA ALA A 129 6.92 1.45 14.52
C ALA A 129 6.67 -0.06 14.69
N PRO A 130 6.67 -0.65 15.91
CA PRO A 130 6.36 -2.07 16.06
C PRO A 130 4.93 -2.48 15.68
N HIS A 131 3.99 -1.53 15.65
CA HIS A 131 2.55 -1.77 15.58
C HIS A 131 1.90 -1.32 14.28
N VAL A 132 2.68 -0.78 13.34
CA VAL A 132 2.17 -0.30 12.05
C VAL A 132 2.86 -1.00 10.88
N PRO A 133 2.15 -1.22 9.74
CA PRO A 133 2.77 -1.78 8.55
C PRO A 133 3.91 -0.88 8.06
N LYS A 134 4.72 -1.41 7.15
CA LYS A 134 5.79 -0.66 6.50
C LYS A 134 5.47 -0.51 5.02
N ALA A 135 5.75 0.66 4.45
CA ALA A 135 5.81 0.80 3.02
C ALA A 135 7.00 0.00 2.46
N VAL A 136 6.85 -0.53 1.26
CA VAL A 136 7.88 -1.34 0.59
C VAL A 136 8.27 -0.67 -0.72
N VAL A 137 9.57 -0.58 -0.98
CA VAL A 137 10.10 -0.12 -2.27
C VAL A 137 9.76 -1.16 -3.33
N GLU A 138 8.99 -0.74 -4.34
CA GLU A 138 8.47 -1.62 -5.38
C GLU A 138 9.15 -1.36 -6.74
N SER A 139 9.21 -2.39 -7.58
CA SER A 139 9.68 -2.25 -8.95
C SER A 139 8.68 -1.44 -9.79
N PRO A 140 9.13 -0.38 -10.49
CA PRO A 140 8.26 0.30 -11.45
C PRO A 140 7.97 -0.55 -12.69
N TYR A 141 8.74 -1.62 -12.90
CA TYR A 141 8.65 -2.46 -14.08
C TYR A 141 7.66 -3.62 -13.88
N PHE A 142 6.80 -3.81 -14.84
CA PHE A 142 5.97 -5.00 -15.02
C PHE A 142 5.85 -5.27 -16.53
N ASP A 143 6.02 -6.51 -16.94
CA ASP A 143 5.85 -6.87 -18.35
C ASP A 143 4.36 -7.02 -18.70
N TRP A 144 3.81 -5.98 -19.24
CA TRP A 144 2.44 -5.98 -19.76
C TRP A 144 2.32 -6.68 -21.11
N GLY A 145 3.44 -6.97 -21.78
CA GLY A 145 3.43 -7.57 -23.14
C GLY A 145 2.66 -6.70 -24.12
N ALA A 146 1.63 -7.29 -24.74
CA ALA A 146 0.73 -6.60 -25.68
C ALA A 146 -0.61 -6.19 -25.03
N ASP A 147 -0.69 -6.17 -23.71
CA ASP A 147 -1.92 -5.87 -22.97
C ASP A 147 -2.51 -4.51 -23.35
N ARG A 148 -3.82 -4.47 -23.49
CA ARG A 148 -4.63 -3.27 -23.69
C ARG A 148 -6.00 -3.47 -23.05
N PRO A 149 -6.57 -2.41 -22.42
CA PRO A 149 -7.95 -2.46 -22.00
C PRO A 149 -8.87 -2.83 -23.19
N PRO A 150 -9.91 -3.65 -23.01
CA PRO A 150 -10.82 -4.05 -24.07
C PRO A 150 -11.56 -2.89 -24.75
N ASP A 151 -11.77 -1.77 -24.04
CA ASP A 151 -12.46 -0.55 -24.52
C ASP A 151 -13.88 -0.83 -25.04
N VAL A 152 -14.67 -1.54 -24.22
CA VAL A 152 -16.05 -1.92 -24.55
C VAL A 152 -16.96 -0.69 -24.50
N PRO A 153 -17.73 -0.37 -25.58
CA PRO A 153 -18.67 0.74 -25.55
C PRO A 153 -19.68 0.62 -24.40
N LEU A 154 -19.96 1.71 -23.69
CA LEU A 154 -20.82 1.68 -22.49
C LEU A 154 -22.19 1.04 -22.74
N HIS A 155 -22.77 1.21 -23.93
CA HIS A 155 -24.09 0.63 -24.27
C HIS A 155 -24.04 -0.89 -24.53
N GLU A 156 -22.84 -1.48 -24.61
CA GLU A 156 -22.61 -2.92 -24.73
C GLU A 156 -22.04 -3.51 -23.45
N SER A 157 -21.74 -2.66 -22.44
CA SER A 157 -21.09 -3.08 -21.21
C SER A 157 -22.05 -3.81 -20.28
N VAL A 158 -21.58 -4.92 -19.71
CA VAL A 158 -22.18 -5.65 -18.60
C VAL A 158 -21.18 -5.61 -17.44
N ILE A 159 -21.46 -4.77 -16.45
CA ILE A 159 -20.59 -4.58 -15.28
C ILE A 159 -21.03 -5.56 -14.18
N TYR A 160 -20.08 -6.29 -13.63
CA TYR A 160 -20.29 -7.20 -12.51
C TYR A 160 -19.49 -6.72 -11.31
N GLU A 161 -20.18 -6.18 -10.30
CA GLU A 161 -19.56 -5.81 -9.04
C GLU A 161 -19.24 -7.05 -8.22
N MET A 162 -18.00 -7.16 -7.70
CA MET A 162 -17.59 -8.29 -6.92
C MET A 162 -16.49 -7.97 -5.90
N HIS A 163 -16.41 -8.82 -4.89
CA HIS A 163 -15.36 -8.78 -3.87
C HIS A 163 -14.26 -9.79 -4.20
N VAL A 164 -12.99 -9.38 -4.21
CA VAL A 164 -11.85 -10.26 -4.55
C VAL A 164 -11.91 -11.58 -3.76
N LYS A 165 -11.99 -11.49 -2.43
CA LYS A 165 -12.03 -12.68 -1.58
C LYS A 165 -13.35 -13.44 -1.71
N GLY A 166 -14.48 -12.72 -1.70
CA GLY A 166 -15.81 -13.36 -1.68
C GLY A 166 -16.11 -14.15 -2.92
N PHE A 167 -15.67 -13.70 -4.10
CA PHE A 167 -16.01 -14.31 -5.37
C PHE A 167 -15.42 -15.73 -5.53
N THR A 168 -14.20 -15.96 -5.04
CA THR A 168 -13.52 -17.26 -5.24
C THR A 168 -13.35 -18.09 -3.98
N ALA A 169 -13.68 -17.56 -2.79
CA ALA A 169 -13.41 -18.20 -1.49
C ALA A 169 -13.93 -19.64 -1.36
N THR A 170 -15.06 -19.97 -2.01
CA THR A 170 -15.68 -21.30 -1.96
C THR A 170 -15.77 -21.97 -3.33
N HIS A 171 -15.05 -21.46 -4.33
CA HIS A 171 -15.13 -21.98 -5.68
C HIS A 171 -14.50 -23.38 -5.77
N PRO A 172 -15.24 -24.43 -6.21
CA PRO A 172 -14.78 -25.82 -6.13
C PRO A 172 -13.59 -26.12 -7.05
N ASP A 173 -13.52 -25.44 -8.22
CA ASP A 173 -12.54 -25.72 -9.26
C ASP A 173 -11.28 -24.83 -9.16
N ILE A 174 -11.19 -23.97 -8.11
CA ILE A 174 -10.00 -23.17 -7.84
C ILE A 174 -9.23 -23.83 -6.70
N PRO A 175 -7.89 -24.01 -6.85
CA PRO A 175 -7.04 -24.53 -5.78
C PRO A 175 -7.18 -23.71 -4.48
N ASP A 176 -7.21 -24.38 -3.34
CA ASP A 176 -7.45 -23.77 -2.03
C ASP A 176 -6.49 -22.59 -1.72
N LEU A 177 -5.22 -22.70 -2.14
CA LEU A 177 -4.21 -21.67 -1.94
C LEU A 177 -4.45 -20.40 -2.76
N LEU A 178 -5.24 -20.47 -3.83
CA LEU A 178 -5.56 -19.32 -4.68
C LEU A 178 -6.93 -18.72 -4.37
N ARG A 179 -7.77 -19.41 -3.61
CA ARG A 179 -9.11 -18.93 -3.28
C ARG A 179 -9.04 -17.64 -2.46
N GLY A 180 -9.86 -16.68 -2.85
CA GLY A 180 -9.95 -15.40 -2.16
C GLY A 180 -8.78 -14.45 -2.44
N THR A 181 -7.99 -14.70 -3.48
CA THR A 181 -6.82 -13.88 -3.85
C THR A 181 -6.93 -13.32 -5.27
N TYR A 182 -6.03 -12.40 -5.63
CA TYR A 182 -5.89 -11.88 -7.00
C TYR A 182 -5.63 -13.02 -7.99
N ALA A 183 -4.76 -13.97 -7.64
CA ALA A 183 -4.49 -15.14 -8.47
C ALA A 183 -5.73 -16.04 -8.63
N GLY A 184 -6.60 -16.07 -7.63
CA GLY A 184 -7.89 -16.77 -7.72
C GLY A 184 -8.84 -16.13 -8.72
N LEU A 185 -8.88 -14.80 -8.80
CA LEU A 185 -9.65 -14.09 -9.82
C LEU A 185 -9.07 -14.28 -11.24
N ALA A 186 -7.75 -14.39 -11.35
CA ALA A 186 -7.06 -14.68 -12.60
C ALA A 186 -7.19 -16.14 -13.05
N HIS A 187 -7.74 -17.03 -12.21
CA HIS A 187 -7.86 -18.44 -12.52
C HIS A 187 -8.87 -18.68 -13.66
N PRO A 188 -8.58 -19.57 -14.62
CA PRO A 188 -9.47 -19.84 -15.75
C PRO A 188 -10.91 -20.12 -15.36
N ALA A 189 -11.16 -20.89 -14.30
CA ALA A 189 -12.51 -21.21 -13.85
C ALA A 189 -13.33 -19.96 -13.42
N ALA A 190 -12.67 -18.94 -12.82
CA ALA A 190 -13.31 -17.67 -12.49
C ALA A 190 -13.62 -16.86 -13.76
N ILE A 191 -12.67 -16.78 -14.68
CA ILE A 191 -12.78 -16.06 -15.95
C ILE A 191 -13.87 -16.68 -16.83
N GLU A 192 -13.88 -18.00 -16.99
CA GLU A 192 -14.88 -18.74 -17.77
C GLU A 192 -16.30 -18.50 -17.23
N HIS A 193 -16.44 -18.44 -15.90
CA HIS A 193 -17.73 -18.14 -15.28
C HIS A 193 -18.19 -16.73 -15.66
N LEU A 194 -17.34 -15.71 -15.54
CA LEU A 194 -17.67 -14.34 -15.93
C LEU A 194 -18.02 -14.22 -17.42
N GLN A 195 -17.26 -14.88 -18.29
CA GLN A 195 -17.53 -14.92 -19.72
C GLN A 195 -18.86 -15.60 -20.04
N SER A 196 -19.19 -16.70 -19.30
CA SER A 196 -20.49 -17.40 -19.50
C SER A 196 -21.70 -16.55 -19.16
N LEU A 197 -21.54 -15.54 -18.31
CA LEU A 197 -22.57 -14.55 -17.97
C LEU A 197 -22.61 -13.36 -18.94
N GLY A 198 -21.66 -13.26 -19.87
CA GLY A 198 -21.52 -12.14 -20.78
C GLY A 198 -20.97 -10.88 -20.13
N VAL A 199 -20.26 -11.01 -19.01
CA VAL A 199 -19.61 -9.88 -18.29
C VAL A 199 -18.50 -9.30 -19.16
N THR A 200 -18.51 -7.98 -19.32
CA THR A 200 -17.48 -7.23 -20.06
C THR A 200 -16.60 -6.37 -19.17
N ALA A 201 -17.02 -6.11 -17.92
CA ALA A 201 -16.23 -5.41 -16.94
C ALA A 201 -16.51 -5.96 -15.54
N VAL A 202 -15.48 -6.07 -14.71
CA VAL A 202 -15.62 -6.33 -13.29
C VAL A 202 -15.35 -5.04 -12.53
N GLU A 203 -16.21 -4.72 -11.55
CA GLU A 203 -16.00 -3.66 -10.59
C GLU A 203 -15.62 -4.28 -9.27
N LEU A 204 -14.35 -4.08 -8.88
CA LEU A 204 -13.82 -4.68 -7.66
C LEU A 204 -14.15 -3.80 -6.46
N GLN A 205 -14.88 -4.33 -5.47
CA GLN A 205 -14.98 -3.72 -4.14
C GLN A 205 -13.57 -3.43 -3.62
N PRO A 206 -13.38 -2.48 -2.67
CA PRO A 206 -12.08 -1.86 -2.43
C PRO A 206 -10.89 -2.83 -2.40
N VAL A 207 -9.94 -2.55 -3.27
CA VAL A 207 -8.66 -3.28 -3.38
C VAL A 207 -7.47 -2.43 -2.99
N HIS A 208 -7.68 -1.15 -2.65
CA HIS A 208 -6.65 -0.30 -2.08
C HIS A 208 -6.27 -0.81 -0.70
N GLN A 209 -5.01 -0.63 -0.29
CA GLN A 209 -4.58 -1.07 1.04
C GLN A 209 -5.46 -0.44 2.13
N PHE A 210 -6.15 -1.28 2.89
CA PHE A 210 -7.04 -0.88 3.99
C PHE A 210 -6.66 -1.55 5.30
N ILE A 211 -7.21 -1.06 6.41
CA ILE A 211 -7.02 -1.63 7.74
C ILE A 211 -8.29 -2.28 8.27
N HIS A 212 -8.10 -3.20 9.19
CA HIS A 212 -9.21 -3.77 9.97
C HIS A 212 -9.45 -2.91 11.21
N ASP A 213 -10.69 -2.51 11.42
CA ASP A 213 -11.08 -1.68 12.56
C ASP A 213 -10.84 -2.41 13.87
N SER A 214 -10.35 -1.71 14.90
CA SER A 214 -9.99 -2.29 16.20
C SER A 214 -11.13 -3.11 16.82
N HIS A 215 -12.36 -2.58 16.77
CA HIS A 215 -13.54 -3.24 17.34
C HIS A 215 -13.93 -4.55 16.61
N LEU A 216 -13.51 -4.73 15.36
CA LEU A 216 -13.67 -5.99 14.62
C LEU A 216 -12.56 -6.98 15.01
N VAL A 217 -11.31 -6.49 15.07
CA VAL A 217 -10.14 -7.31 15.43
C VAL A 217 -10.31 -7.90 16.84
N GLU A 218 -10.76 -7.10 17.82
CA GLU A 218 -11.06 -7.54 19.19
C GLU A 218 -12.09 -8.69 19.25
N ARG A 219 -12.93 -8.81 18.24
CA ARG A 219 -13.95 -9.88 18.11
C ARG A 219 -13.51 -11.04 17.22
N GLY A 220 -12.25 -11.03 16.75
CA GLY A 220 -11.73 -12.01 15.80
C GLY A 220 -12.33 -11.86 14.39
N LEU A 221 -12.90 -10.69 14.09
CA LEU A 221 -13.47 -10.35 12.79
C LEU A 221 -12.51 -9.46 11.98
N ARG A 222 -12.81 -9.28 10.70
CA ARG A 222 -12.07 -8.43 9.78
C ARG A 222 -13.00 -7.48 9.05
N ASN A 223 -12.49 -6.33 8.62
CA ASN A 223 -13.19 -5.47 7.69
C ASN A 223 -13.30 -6.22 6.35
N TYR A 224 -14.51 -6.65 6.03
CA TYR A 224 -14.75 -7.41 4.80
C TYR A 224 -14.84 -6.50 3.57
N TRP A 225 -15.47 -5.34 3.70
CA TRP A 225 -15.73 -4.46 2.56
C TRP A 225 -14.51 -3.65 2.12
N GLY A 226 -13.58 -3.36 3.04
CA GLY A 226 -12.35 -2.65 2.72
C GLY A 226 -12.44 -1.12 2.68
N TYR A 227 -13.55 -0.50 3.09
CA TYR A 227 -13.75 0.96 3.09
C TYR A 227 -13.07 1.67 4.27
N ASN A 228 -11.84 1.30 4.60
CA ASN A 228 -10.98 1.96 5.57
C ASN A 228 -9.56 2.06 5.01
N SER A 229 -9.42 2.70 3.85
CA SER A 229 -8.20 2.77 3.07
C SER A 229 -7.13 3.62 3.75
N ILE A 230 -5.89 3.13 3.75
CA ILE A 230 -4.69 3.83 4.23
C ILE A 230 -3.64 4.03 3.14
N GLY A 231 -3.74 3.30 2.02
CA GLY A 231 -2.80 3.38 0.91
C GLY A 231 -3.50 3.32 -0.43
N TYR A 232 -3.80 4.50 -1.01
CA TYR A 232 -4.60 4.60 -2.24
C TYR A 232 -3.86 4.19 -3.51
N PHE A 233 -2.55 3.97 -3.46
CA PHE A 233 -1.73 3.58 -4.61
C PHE A 233 -1.17 2.16 -4.49
N ALA A 234 -1.57 1.43 -3.46
CA ALA A 234 -1.11 0.07 -3.18
C ALA A 234 -2.28 -0.92 -3.18
N PRO A 235 -2.16 -2.09 -3.80
CA PRO A 235 -3.14 -3.15 -3.67
C PRO A 235 -3.11 -3.74 -2.26
N HIS A 236 -4.29 -4.15 -1.75
CA HIS A 236 -4.41 -4.75 -0.43
C HIS A 236 -3.61 -6.05 -0.33
N ASN A 237 -2.70 -6.11 0.62
CA ASN A 237 -1.72 -7.18 0.75
C ASN A 237 -2.34 -8.54 1.11
N GLU A 238 -3.42 -8.57 1.90
CA GLU A 238 -4.08 -9.83 2.29
C GLU A 238 -4.85 -10.53 1.16
N TYR A 239 -4.97 -9.90 -0.02
CA TYR A 239 -5.55 -10.54 -1.21
C TYR A 239 -4.49 -11.18 -2.11
N ALA A 240 -3.22 -11.15 -1.74
CA ALA A 240 -2.18 -11.84 -2.47
C ALA A 240 -2.04 -13.30 -2.01
N SER A 241 -1.73 -14.18 -2.94
CA SER A 241 -1.44 -15.60 -2.67
C SER A 241 0.04 -15.83 -2.35
N ALA A 242 0.92 -14.94 -2.82
CA ALA A 242 2.37 -15.10 -2.77
C ALA A 242 3.06 -14.42 -1.57
N GLY A 243 2.33 -13.62 -0.78
CA GLY A 243 2.88 -12.85 0.35
C GLY A 243 2.63 -11.35 0.23
N ASP A 244 3.19 -10.57 1.18
CA ASP A 244 2.96 -9.14 1.32
C ASP A 244 4.27 -8.30 1.26
N ASP A 245 5.32 -8.84 0.69
CA ASP A 245 6.65 -8.24 0.55
C ASP A 245 6.84 -7.35 -0.69
N GLY A 246 5.73 -6.92 -1.32
CA GLY A 246 5.68 -6.25 -2.63
C GLY A 246 5.12 -7.14 -3.74
N SER A 247 5.16 -8.47 -3.59
CA SER A 247 4.67 -9.44 -4.58
C SER A 247 3.19 -9.27 -4.93
N GLN A 248 2.37 -8.74 -4.00
CA GLN A 248 0.96 -8.40 -4.24
C GLN A 248 0.76 -7.45 -5.42
N VAL A 249 1.70 -6.56 -5.69
CA VAL A 249 1.62 -5.62 -6.84
C VAL A 249 1.72 -6.37 -8.16
N THR A 250 2.67 -7.31 -8.25
CA THR A 250 2.85 -8.14 -9.44
C THR A 250 1.66 -9.07 -9.66
N GLU A 251 1.13 -9.66 -8.58
CA GLU A 251 -0.04 -10.54 -8.65
C GLU A 251 -1.30 -9.78 -9.09
N PHE A 252 -1.53 -8.58 -8.53
CA PHE A 252 -2.63 -7.70 -8.93
C PHE A 252 -2.54 -7.32 -10.42
N LYS A 253 -1.37 -6.87 -10.89
CA LYS A 253 -1.15 -6.54 -12.31
C LYS A 253 -1.34 -7.77 -13.21
N GLY A 254 -0.90 -8.95 -12.75
CA GLY A 254 -1.12 -10.22 -13.44
C GLY A 254 -2.60 -10.56 -13.58
N MET A 255 -3.39 -10.35 -12.54
CA MET A 255 -4.85 -10.50 -12.56
C MET A 255 -5.49 -9.56 -13.60
N VAL A 256 -5.15 -8.28 -13.57
CA VAL A 256 -5.67 -7.29 -14.55
C VAL A 256 -5.36 -7.72 -15.96
N ARG A 257 -4.11 -8.11 -16.25
CA ARG A 257 -3.72 -8.60 -17.58
C ARG A 257 -4.53 -9.81 -18.01
N SER A 258 -4.73 -10.80 -17.12
CA SER A 258 -5.50 -12.01 -17.44
C SER A 258 -6.97 -11.71 -17.74
N LEU A 259 -7.57 -10.75 -17.04
CA LEU A 259 -8.93 -10.29 -17.31
C LEU A 259 -9.01 -9.55 -18.64
N HIS A 260 -8.08 -8.65 -18.95
CA HIS A 260 -8.01 -7.96 -20.23
C HIS A 260 -7.84 -8.94 -21.39
N GLU A 261 -6.96 -9.94 -21.29
CA GLU A 261 -6.78 -11.01 -22.28
C GLU A 261 -8.08 -11.80 -22.52
N ALA A 262 -8.95 -11.88 -21.52
CA ALA A 262 -10.27 -12.52 -21.62
C ALA A 262 -11.38 -11.58 -22.13
N GLY A 263 -11.05 -10.33 -22.46
CA GLY A 263 -12.02 -9.32 -22.92
C GLY A 263 -12.82 -8.67 -21.78
N ILE A 264 -12.31 -8.70 -20.56
CA ILE A 264 -12.99 -8.16 -19.37
C ILE A 264 -12.18 -6.97 -18.83
N GLU A 265 -12.79 -5.81 -18.74
CA GLU A 265 -12.24 -4.60 -18.14
C GLU A 265 -12.25 -4.68 -16.61
N VAL A 266 -11.37 -3.91 -15.96
CA VAL A 266 -11.29 -3.85 -14.50
C VAL A 266 -11.54 -2.42 -14.02
N ILE A 267 -12.56 -2.25 -13.19
CA ILE A 267 -12.93 -1.01 -12.52
C ILE A 267 -12.57 -1.16 -11.04
N LEU A 268 -11.98 -0.15 -10.46
CA LEU A 268 -11.62 -0.10 -9.03
C LEU A 268 -12.56 0.84 -8.30
N ASP A 269 -13.17 0.35 -7.22
CA ASP A 269 -13.99 1.14 -6.30
C ASP A 269 -13.12 1.77 -5.17
#